data_0399fd35346521a909d20bf409c5611d
#
_entry.id   0399fd35346521a909d20bf409c5611d
#
_cell.length_a   1.000
_cell.length_b   1.000
_cell.length_c   1.000
_cell.angle_alpha   90.00
_cell.angle_beta   90.00
_cell.angle_gamma   90.00
#
_symmetry.space_group_name_H-M   'P 1'
#
loop_
_entity.id
_entity.type
_entity.pdbx_description
1 polymer ?
#
loop_
_entity_poly.entity_id
_entity_poly.type
_entity_poly.pdbx_seq_one_letter_code
_entity_poly.pdbx_strand_id
1 'polypeptide(L)'
;MDLDIILKILLAAALGGIIGMERELSHKEAGLRTNILIAMGSALLTILSFKIAAKGPGGDPARLTAQIVSGIGFLGAGAIIQARFAVHGLTTAATIWTVAAIGIAVGSGFYLIAFTVAIFVVIVLTVFKYFIAYLEKQKLVYVYLISTEEKASLLVDFRQVLTELNIKYTSARLNRKGSGYEFEIIFNTSENKNREFIEKIMLLQGVKEVFSENL
;
A
#
# COMPACT_ATOMS: atom_id res chain seq x y z
N MET A 1 0.02 27.05 -30.23
CA MET A 1 0.26 25.58 -30.22
C MET A 1 1.17 25.15 -29.07
N ASP A 2 2.25 25.86 -28.83
CA ASP A 2 3.18 25.47 -27.73
C ASP A 2 2.64 25.79 -26.32
N LEU A 3 1.89 26.87 -26.18
CA LEU A 3 1.27 27.24 -24.91
C LEU A 3 0.23 26.21 -24.44
N ASP A 4 -0.60 25.67 -25.36
CA ASP A 4 -1.56 24.61 -24.99
C ASP A 4 -0.87 23.35 -24.46
N ILE A 5 0.27 22.95 -25.03
CA ILE A 5 1.04 21.81 -24.57
C ILE A 5 1.59 22.06 -23.17
N ILE A 6 2.16 23.26 -22.96
CA ILE A 6 2.69 23.65 -21.65
C ILE A 6 1.59 23.63 -20.60
N LEU A 7 0.43 24.18 -20.92
CA LEU A 7 -0.73 24.20 -20.01
C LEU A 7 -1.21 22.78 -19.66
N LYS A 8 -1.27 21.87 -20.65
CA LYS A 8 -1.62 20.46 -20.41
C LYS A 8 -0.62 19.78 -19.47
N ILE A 9 0.67 19.97 -19.70
CA ILE A 9 1.71 19.38 -18.85
C ILE A 9 1.63 19.95 -17.43
N LEU A 10 1.43 21.26 -17.28
CA LEU A 10 1.28 21.90 -15.95
C LEU A 10 0.01 21.42 -15.23
N LEU A 11 -1.09 21.26 -15.95
CA LEU A 11 -2.33 20.72 -15.40
C LEU A 11 -2.15 19.28 -14.94
N ALA A 12 -1.52 18.43 -15.75
CA ALA A 12 -1.20 17.06 -15.35
C ALA A 12 -0.30 17.03 -14.12
N ALA A 13 0.73 17.89 -14.08
CA ALA A 13 1.60 18.03 -12.91
C ALA A 13 0.82 18.44 -11.65
N ALA A 14 -0.11 19.40 -11.78
CA ALA A 14 -0.93 19.87 -10.67
C ALA A 14 -1.86 18.76 -10.13
N LEU A 15 -2.57 18.04 -11.00
CA LEU A 15 -3.46 16.96 -10.60
C LEU A 15 -2.68 15.79 -9.99
N GLY A 16 -1.56 15.37 -10.61
CA GLY A 16 -0.66 14.36 -10.04
C GLY A 16 -0.07 14.82 -8.71
N GLY A 17 0.26 16.12 -8.58
CA GLY A 17 0.78 16.72 -7.36
C GLY A 17 -0.22 16.72 -6.21
N ILE A 18 -1.51 17.02 -6.46
CA ILE A 18 -2.57 16.96 -5.44
C ILE A 18 -2.69 15.55 -4.87
N ILE A 19 -2.73 14.53 -5.72
CA ILE A 19 -2.79 13.13 -5.30
C ILE A 19 -1.50 12.73 -4.59
N GLY A 20 -0.34 13.10 -5.15
CA GLY A 20 0.97 12.80 -4.59
C GLY A 20 1.20 13.46 -3.23
N MET A 21 0.64 14.64 -2.98
CA MET A 21 0.70 15.32 -1.69
C MET A 21 -0.05 14.52 -0.61
N GLU A 22 -1.23 14.00 -0.89
CA GLU A 22 -1.93 13.10 0.03
C GLU A 22 -1.08 11.88 0.35
N ARG A 23 -0.43 11.27 -0.66
CA ARG A 23 0.44 10.10 -0.49
C ARG A 23 1.66 10.42 0.38
N GLU A 24 2.31 11.56 0.16
CA GLU A 24 3.45 12.05 0.95
C GLU A 24 3.05 12.26 2.42
N LEU A 25 1.95 12.99 2.66
CA LEU A 25 1.42 13.25 4.01
C LEU A 25 0.98 11.96 4.72
N SER A 26 0.59 10.95 3.97
CA SER A 26 0.22 9.62 4.49
C SER A 26 1.42 8.66 4.62
N HIS A 27 2.66 9.13 4.40
CA HIS A 27 3.90 8.35 4.45
C HIS A 27 3.85 7.08 3.57
N LYS A 28 3.35 7.23 2.33
CA LYS A 28 3.27 6.15 1.35
C LYS A 28 4.38 6.28 0.29
N GLU A 29 4.83 5.14 -0.27
CA GLU A 29 6.02 5.03 -1.11
C GLU A 29 6.02 5.91 -2.37
N ALA A 30 4.90 5.98 -3.13
CA ALA A 30 4.79 6.87 -4.28
C ALA A 30 4.22 8.24 -3.87
N GLY A 31 5.07 9.13 -3.34
CA GLY A 31 4.72 10.46 -2.87
C GLY A 31 4.58 11.52 -3.98
N LEU A 32 4.76 12.79 -3.60
CA LEU A 32 4.55 13.99 -4.44
C LEU A 32 5.31 13.94 -5.76
N ARG A 33 6.63 13.75 -5.70
CA ARG A 33 7.50 13.77 -6.89
C ARG A 33 7.14 12.68 -7.87
N THR A 34 6.90 11.48 -7.39
CA THR A 34 6.58 10.31 -8.21
C THR A 34 5.27 10.53 -8.98
N ASN A 35 4.22 10.97 -8.33
CA ASN A 35 2.92 11.19 -8.96
C ASN A 35 2.93 12.35 -9.95
N ILE A 36 3.66 13.44 -9.68
CA ILE A 36 3.89 14.54 -10.64
C ILE A 36 4.54 14.00 -11.91
N LEU A 37 5.64 13.26 -11.79
CA LEU A 37 6.39 12.73 -12.94
C LEU A 37 5.56 11.74 -13.75
N ILE A 38 4.79 10.88 -13.13
CA ILE A 38 3.90 9.93 -13.80
C ILE A 38 2.83 10.67 -14.61
N ALA A 39 2.13 11.64 -14.01
CA ALA A 39 1.09 12.41 -14.69
C ALA A 39 1.65 13.21 -15.88
N MET A 40 2.77 13.92 -15.67
CA MET A 40 3.44 14.69 -16.71
C MET A 40 3.93 13.81 -17.87
N GLY A 41 4.60 12.69 -17.55
CA GLY A 41 5.12 11.76 -18.54
C GLY A 41 4.00 11.15 -19.37
N SER A 42 2.90 10.74 -18.74
CA SER A 42 1.73 10.20 -19.42
C SER A 42 1.06 11.24 -20.32
N ALA A 43 0.90 12.49 -19.87
CA ALA A 43 0.36 13.57 -20.66
C ALA A 43 1.25 13.88 -21.87
N LEU A 44 2.56 13.99 -21.66
CA LEU A 44 3.53 14.24 -22.74
C LEU A 44 3.49 13.15 -23.80
N LEU A 45 3.58 11.89 -23.41
CA LEU A 45 3.55 10.76 -24.36
C LEU A 45 2.23 10.69 -25.11
N THR A 46 1.11 11.02 -24.47
CA THR A 46 -0.21 11.10 -25.12
C THR A 46 -0.25 12.23 -26.16
N ILE A 47 0.22 13.42 -25.82
CA ILE A 47 0.31 14.56 -26.76
C ILE A 47 1.18 14.18 -27.97
N LEU A 48 2.33 13.54 -27.73
CA LEU A 48 3.22 13.07 -28.76
C LEU A 48 2.56 12.01 -29.65
N SER A 49 1.77 11.09 -29.07
CA SER A 49 1.03 10.07 -29.81
C SER A 49 0.09 10.70 -30.83
N PHE A 50 -0.71 11.68 -30.44
CA PHE A 50 -1.59 12.42 -31.36
C PHE A 50 -0.79 13.18 -32.44
N LYS A 51 0.30 13.86 -32.05
CA LYS A 51 1.13 14.62 -33.01
C LYS A 51 1.83 13.73 -34.04
N ILE A 52 2.32 12.56 -33.62
CA ILE A 52 2.99 11.60 -34.51
C ILE A 52 1.95 10.96 -35.43
N ALA A 53 0.80 10.56 -34.93
CA ALA A 53 -0.28 9.99 -35.74
C ALA A 53 -0.77 10.95 -36.81
N ALA A 54 -0.79 12.26 -36.57
CA ALA A 54 -1.22 13.29 -37.52
C ALA A 54 -0.21 13.54 -38.65
N LYS A 55 1.04 12.99 -38.60
CA LYS A 55 2.07 13.24 -39.60
C LYS A 55 2.00 12.35 -40.86
N GLY A 56 1.20 11.28 -40.84
CA GLY A 56 1.13 10.34 -41.95
C GLY A 56 -0.23 9.64 -42.07
N PRO A 57 -0.56 9.13 -43.26
CA PRO A 57 -1.79 8.37 -43.47
C PRO A 57 -1.73 7.06 -42.68
N GLY A 58 -2.80 6.76 -41.93
CA GLY A 58 -2.91 5.54 -41.13
C GLY A 58 -2.21 5.58 -39.75
N GLY A 59 -1.83 6.76 -39.30
CA GLY A 59 -1.29 6.92 -37.92
C GLY A 59 -2.34 6.60 -36.87
N ASP A 60 -1.99 5.71 -35.92
CA ASP A 60 -2.84 5.36 -34.79
C ASP A 60 -2.48 6.23 -33.57
N PRO A 61 -3.36 7.17 -33.14
CA PRO A 61 -3.11 8.00 -31.97
C PRO A 61 -3.16 7.25 -30.65
N ALA A 62 -3.68 6.02 -30.61
CA ALA A 62 -3.76 5.22 -29.39
C ALA A 62 -2.49 4.40 -29.13
N ARG A 63 -1.60 4.25 -30.09
CA ARG A 63 -0.46 3.33 -30.01
C ARG A 63 0.50 3.63 -28.86
N LEU A 64 0.99 4.88 -28.71
CA LEU A 64 1.85 5.24 -27.60
C LEU A 64 1.08 5.27 -26.27
N THR A 65 -0.17 5.69 -26.31
CA THR A 65 -1.05 5.72 -25.12
C THR A 65 -1.27 4.31 -24.56
N ALA A 66 -1.47 3.32 -25.43
CA ALA A 66 -1.56 1.91 -25.00
C ALA A 66 -0.26 1.42 -24.33
N GLN A 67 0.91 1.87 -24.82
CA GLN A 67 2.20 1.53 -24.19
C GLN A 67 2.38 2.18 -22.83
N ILE A 68 1.77 3.35 -22.56
CA ILE A 68 1.77 3.94 -21.21
C ILE A 68 1.07 2.99 -20.24
N VAL A 69 -0.14 2.51 -20.60
CA VAL A 69 -0.92 1.60 -19.74
C VAL A 69 -0.16 0.32 -19.41
N SER A 70 0.54 -0.25 -20.41
CA SER A 70 1.38 -1.42 -20.22
C SER A 70 2.62 -1.10 -19.38
N GLY A 71 3.34 -0.01 -19.70
CA GLY A 71 4.58 0.38 -19.02
C GLY A 71 4.40 0.77 -17.56
N ILE A 72 3.28 1.43 -17.24
CA ILE A 72 2.98 1.82 -15.85
C ILE A 72 2.71 0.60 -14.96
N GLY A 73 2.29 -0.54 -15.55
CA GLY A 73 2.15 -1.80 -14.84
C GLY A 73 3.46 -2.28 -14.23
N PHE A 74 4.60 -2.03 -14.88
CA PHE A 74 5.93 -2.35 -14.34
C PHE A 74 6.26 -1.52 -13.10
N LEU A 75 5.97 -0.22 -13.10
CA LEU A 75 6.14 0.65 -11.93
C LEU A 75 5.18 0.25 -10.80
N GLY A 76 3.93 -0.08 -11.13
CA GLY A 76 2.96 -0.59 -10.18
C GLY A 76 3.42 -1.90 -9.52
N ALA A 77 3.93 -2.84 -10.29
CA ALA A 77 4.48 -4.08 -9.77
C ALA A 77 5.70 -3.83 -8.86
N GLY A 78 6.57 -2.87 -9.22
CA GLY A 78 7.71 -2.46 -8.40
C GLY A 78 7.34 -1.82 -7.06
N ALA A 79 6.11 -1.28 -6.95
CA ALA A 79 5.59 -0.72 -5.69
C ALA A 79 4.95 -1.78 -4.77
N ILE A 80 4.75 -3.01 -5.25
CA ILE A 80 4.16 -4.11 -4.47
C ILE A 80 5.26 -4.93 -3.82
N ILE A 81 5.27 -4.97 -2.49
CA ILE A 81 6.24 -5.73 -1.71
C ILE A 81 5.50 -6.86 -0.98
N GLN A 82 5.94 -8.09 -1.22
CA GLN A 82 5.44 -9.24 -0.50
C GLN A 82 6.34 -9.51 0.72
N ALA A 83 5.81 -9.25 1.90
CA ALA A 83 6.42 -9.64 3.18
C ALA A 83 5.90 -11.01 3.62
N ARG A 84 6.52 -11.61 4.65
CA ARG A 84 6.20 -12.98 5.13
C ARG A 84 4.72 -13.20 5.44
N PHE A 85 4.00 -12.17 5.88
CA PHE A 85 2.60 -12.27 6.35
C PHE A 85 1.64 -11.28 5.69
N ALA A 86 2.16 -10.35 4.87
CA ALA A 86 1.35 -9.31 4.26
C ALA A 86 1.86 -8.91 2.88
N VAL A 87 0.97 -8.36 2.06
CA VAL A 87 1.31 -7.71 0.80
C VAL A 87 1.09 -6.21 0.96
N HIS A 88 2.15 -5.44 0.80
CA HIS A 88 2.14 -3.98 0.88
C HIS A 88 2.16 -3.35 -0.51
N GLY A 89 1.75 -2.08 -0.62
CA GLY A 89 1.88 -1.33 -1.86
C GLY A 89 0.75 -1.50 -2.88
N LEU A 90 -0.28 -2.34 -2.64
CA LEU A 90 -1.39 -2.53 -3.60
C LEU A 90 -2.13 -1.22 -3.90
N THR A 91 -2.48 -0.43 -2.88
CA THR A 91 -3.11 0.88 -3.07
C THR A 91 -2.17 1.85 -3.78
N THR A 92 -0.87 1.80 -3.48
CA THR A 92 0.16 2.60 -4.15
C THR A 92 0.23 2.27 -5.64
N ALA A 93 0.26 1.00 -5.99
CA ALA A 93 0.26 0.54 -7.39
C ALA A 93 -1.01 0.98 -8.14
N ALA A 94 -2.19 0.85 -7.52
CA ALA A 94 -3.45 1.33 -8.07
C ALA A 94 -3.46 2.86 -8.26
N THR A 95 -2.88 3.62 -7.31
CA THR A 95 -2.75 5.08 -7.42
C THR A 95 -1.84 5.46 -8.58
N ILE A 96 -0.67 4.83 -8.72
CA ILE A 96 0.27 5.03 -9.83
C ILE A 96 -0.45 4.84 -11.18
N TRP A 97 -1.22 3.75 -11.31
CA TRP A 97 -1.97 3.43 -12.52
C TRP A 97 -3.03 4.49 -12.83
N THR A 98 -3.78 4.93 -11.82
CA THR A 98 -4.84 5.93 -11.98
C THR A 98 -4.27 7.32 -12.29
N VAL A 99 -3.14 7.70 -11.69
CA VAL A 99 -2.46 8.98 -11.99
C VAL A 99 -1.95 9.01 -13.44
N ALA A 100 -1.47 7.89 -13.96
CA ALA A 100 -1.12 7.80 -15.38
C ALA A 100 -2.35 7.98 -16.27
N ALA A 101 -3.50 7.39 -15.93
CA ALA A 101 -4.75 7.57 -16.66
C ALA A 101 -5.23 9.04 -16.63
N ILE A 102 -5.08 9.74 -15.51
CA ILE A 102 -5.33 11.18 -15.41
C ILE A 102 -4.42 11.96 -16.36
N GLY A 103 -3.13 11.64 -16.41
CA GLY A 103 -2.19 12.23 -17.36
C GLY A 103 -2.60 12.01 -18.83
N ILE A 104 -3.02 10.79 -19.17
CA ILE A 104 -3.56 10.45 -20.50
C ILE A 104 -4.79 11.31 -20.81
N ALA A 105 -5.73 11.44 -19.90
CA ALA A 105 -6.94 12.23 -20.09
C ALA A 105 -6.62 13.72 -20.33
N VAL A 106 -5.70 14.30 -19.56
CA VAL A 106 -5.24 15.68 -19.75
C VAL A 106 -4.55 15.84 -21.09
N GLY A 107 -3.63 14.93 -21.46
CA GLY A 107 -2.93 14.94 -22.74
C GLY A 107 -3.88 14.88 -23.93
N SER A 108 -4.95 14.09 -23.80
CA SER A 108 -6.02 13.94 -24.82
C SER A 108 -7.02 15.11 -24.85
N GLY A 109 -6.96 16.04 -23.87
CA GLY A 109 -7.89 17.18 -23.77
C GLY A 109 -9.20 16.88 -23.03
N PHE A 110 -9.33 15.71 -22.38
CA PHE A 110 -10.49 15.33 -21.57
C PHE A 110 -10.39 15.87 -20.14
N TYR A 111 -10.33 17.18 -20.00
CA TYR A 111 -10.06 17.84 -18.70
C TYR A 111 -11.11 17.53 -17.64
N LEU A 112 -12.40 17.55 -18.00
CA LEU A 112 -13.48 17.27 -17.05
C LEU A 112 -13.35 15.86 -16.46
N ILE A 113 -13.01 14.87 -17.29
CA ILE A 113 -12.77 13.49 -16.84
C ILE A 113 -11.57 13.45 -15.90
N ALA A 114 -10.46 14.11 -16.26
CA ALA A 114 -9.25 14.16 -15.45
C ALA A 114 -9.51 14.77 -14.07
N PHE A 115 -10.22 15.90 -13.99
CA PHE A 115 -10.60 16.54 -12.72
C PHE A 115 -11.52 15.67 -11.89
N THR A 116 -12.55 15.10 -12.50
CA THR A 116 -13.51 14.22 -11.79
C THR A 116 -12.80 13.03 -11.18
N VAL A 117 -11.95 12.34 -11.95
CA VAL A 117 -11.20 11.18 -11.46
C VAL A 117 -10.22 11.59 -10.36
N ALA A 118 -9.50 12.72 -10.52
CA ALA A 118 -8.56 13.19 -9.50
C ALA A 118 -9.27 13.48 -8.15
N ILE A 119 -10.45 14.12 -8.19
CA ILE A 119 -11.26 14.36 -6.99
C ILE A 119 -11.68 13.04 -6.33
N PHE A 120 -12.19 12.08 -7.12
CA PHE A 120 -12.59 10.78 -6.57
C PHE A 120 -11.41 10.01 -5.97
N VAL A 121 -10.24 10.06 -6.60
CA VAL A 121 -9.02 9.44 -6.04
C VAL A 121 -8.67 10.03 -4.68
N VAL A 122 -8.67 11.37 -4.56
CA VAL A 122 -8.40 12.02 -3.27
C VAL A 122 -9.44 11.64 -2.22
N ILE A 123 -10.71 11.62 -2.58
CA ILE A 123 -11.80 11.18 -1.67
C ILE A 123 -11.56 9.74 -1.23
N VAL A 124 -11.28 8.83 -2.14
CA VAL A 124 -11.02 7.42 -1.81
C VAL A 124 -9.81 7.30 -0.87
N LEU A 125 -8.71 7.97 -1.16
CA LEU A 125 -7.50 7.88 -0.36
C LEU A 125 -7.65 8.48 1.04
N THR A 126 -8.48 9.53 1.20
CA THR A 126 -8.67 10.23 2.47
C THR A 126 -9.83 9.64 3.28
N VAL A 127 -11.03 9.57 2.71
CA VAL A 127 -12.26 9.16 3.42
C VAL A 127 -12.17 7.71 3.87
N PHE A 128 -11.77 6.80 2.98
CA PHE A 128 -11.66 5.40 3.35
C PHE A 128 -10.57 5.12 4.38
N LYS A 129 -9.50 5.92 4.42
CA LYS A 129 -8.49 5.85 5.48
C LYS A 129 -9.12 6.09 6.87
N TYR A 130 -9.93 7.14 7.01
CA TYR A 130 -10.61 7.45 8.27
C TYR A 130 -11.70 6.42 8.60
N PHE A 131 -12.42 5.94 7.60
CA PHE A 131 -13.45 4.92 7.78
C PHE A 131 -12.87 3.59 8.25
N ILE A 132 -11.77 3.14 7.62
CA ILE A 132 -11.07 1.92 8.03
C ILE A 132 -10.50 2.10 9.45
N ALA A 133 -9.84 3.22 9.74
CA ALA A 133 -9.32 3.50 11.07
C ALA A 133 -10.42 3.53 12.15
N TYR A 134 -11.64 3.98 11.80
CA TYR A 134 -12.79 3.91 12.70
C TYR A 134 -13.26 2.48 12.96
N LEU A 135 -13.28 1.62 11.92
CA LEU A 135 -13.62 0.20 12.05
C LEU A 135 -12.53 -0.59 12.79
N GLU A 136 -11.26 -0.27 12.56
CA GLU A 136 -10.10 -0.95 13.14
C GLU A 136 -9.82 -0.55 14.59
N LYS A 137 -10.38 0.56 15.08
CA LYS A 137 -10.30 0.93 16.50
C LYS A 137 -10.70 -0.19 17.48
N GLN A 138 -11.31 -1.25 16.98
CA GLN A 138 -11.77 -2.37 17.80
C GLN A 138 -10.88 -3.62 17.76
N LYS A 139 -9.98 -3.82 16.77
CA LYS A 139 -9.20 -5.07 16.68
C LYS A 139 -7.94 -4.89 15.83
N LEU A 140 -6.79 -4.84 16.46
CA LEU A 140 -5.49 -4.90 15.80
C LEU A 140 -5.04 -6.37 15.65
N VAL A 141 -4.45 -6.70 14.50
CA VAL A 141 -3.86 -8.03 14.26
C VAL A 141 -2.40 -7.99 14.71
N TYR A 142 -2.06 -8.81 15.68
CA TYR A 142 -0.70 -8.93 16.19
C TYR A 142 -0.09 -10.25 15.76
N VAL A 143 1.14 -10.20 15.29
CA VAL A 143 1.97 -11.36 15.02
C VAL A 143 3.10 -11.39 16.03
N TYR A 144 3.22 -12.49 16.74
CA TYR A 144 4.26 -12.71 17.71
C TYR A 144 5.19 -13.82 17.29
N LEU A 145 6.48 -13.55 17.35
CA LEU A 145 7.55 -14.55 17.26
C LEU A 145 8.22 -14.64 18.63
N ILE A 146 8.06 -15.76 19.30
CA ILE A 146 8.54 -15.97 20.64
C ILE A 146 9.60 -17.07 20.61
N SER A 147 10.83 -16.71 20.92
CA SER A 147 11.96 -17.65 20.97
C SER A 147 12.11 -18.23 22.37
N THR A 148 12.25 -19.57 22.47
CA THR A 148 12.33 -20.31 23.72
C THR A 148 13.31 -21.47 23.65
N GLU A 149 13.87 -21.87 24.79
CA GLU A 149 14.75 -23.04 24.91
C GLU A 149 14.00 -24.34 25.22
N GLU A 150 12.88 -24.29 25.94
CA GLU A 150 12.14 -25.48 26.38
C GLU A 150 10.82 -25.67 25.66
N LYS A 151 10.50 -26.94 25.35
CA LYS A 151 9.40 -27.32 24.44
C LYS A 151 8.05 -27.53 25.12
N ALA A 152 7.99 -28.10 26.31
CA ALA A 152 6.77 -28.76 26.80
C ALA A 152 5.92 -27.88 27.73
N SER A 153 6.54 -27.15 28.66
CA SER A 153 5.81 -26.32 29.63
C SER A 153 5.22 -25.07 29.01
N LEU A 154 6.01 -24.40 28.16
CA LEU A 154 5.65 -23.12 27.54
C LEU A 154 4.40 -23.15 26.67
N LEU A 155 4.12 -24.25 25.94
CA LEU A 155 2.89 -24.36 25.16
C LEU A 155 1.64 -24.39 26.04
N VAL A 156 1.73 -24.98 27.21
CA VAL A 156 0.64 -25.01 28.20
C VAL A 156 0.44 -23.64 28.80
N ASP A 157 1.54 -23.00 29.18
CA ASP A 157 1.55 -21.67 29.78
C ASP A 157 1.03 -20.60 28.79
N PHE A 158 1.45 -20.65 27.54
CA PHE A 158 0.91 -19.79 26.48
C PHE A 158 -0.60 -19.97 26.30
N ARG A 159 -1.07 -21.22 26.27
CA ARG A 159 -2.48 -21.52 26.13
C ARG A 159 -3.28 -21.00 27.33
N GLN A 160 -2.71 -21.08 28.51
CA GLN A 160 -3.31 -20.57 29.73
C GLN A 160 -3.43 -19.05 29.66
N VAL A 161 -2.37 -18.32 29.32
CA VAL A 161 -2.39 -16.84 29.17
C VAL A 161 -3.42 -16.39 28.13
N LEU A 162 -3.49 -17.06 26.97
CA LEU A 162 -4.48 -16.74 25.95
C LEU A 162 -5.91 -16.96 26.43
N THR A 163 -6.14 -18.02 27.20
CA THR A 163 -7.45 -18.36 27.77
C THR A 163 -7.85 -17.35 28.84
N GLU A 164 -6.95 -16.99 29.74
CA GLU A 164 -7.17 -15.99 30.80
C GLU A 164 -7.56 -14.62 30.21
N LEU A 165 -6.87 -14.20 29.15
CA LEU A 165 -7.15 -12.92 28.47
C LEU A 165 -8.34 -12.99 27.52
N ASN A 166 -8.94 -14.17 27.35
CA ASN A 166 -9.99 -14.42 26.36
C ASN A 166 -9.60 -13.96 24.96
N ILE A 167 -8.37 -14.29 24.55
CA ILE A 167 -7.82 -13.97 23.22
C ILE A 167 -8.00 -15.19 22.32
N LYS A 168 -8.74 -14.99 21.21
CA LYS A 168 -8.86 -15.99 20.15
C LYS A 168 -7.74 -15.81 19.14
N TYR A 169 -6.92 -16.83 18.94
CA TYR A 169 -5.86 -16.82 17.94
C TYR A 169 -6.35 -17.34 16.58
N THR A 170 -5.82 -16.78 15.50
CA THR A 170 -6.13 -17.16 14.14
C THR A 170 -5.19 -18.26 13.63
N SER A 171 -3.93 -18.19 14.04
CA SER A 171 -2.90 -19.17 13.69
C SER A 171 -1.90 -19.30 14.83
N ALA A 172 -1.41 -20.52 15.03
CA ALA A 172 -0.32 -20.80 15.95
C ALA A 172 0.59 -21.89 15.31
N ARG A 173 1.88 -21.59 15.18
CA ARG A 173 2.88 -22.48 14.61
C ARG A 173 4.07 -22.60 15.56
N LEU A 174 4.64 -23.79 15.63
CA LEU A 174 5.87 -24.06 16.37
C LEU A 174 6.93 -24.54 15.38
N ASN A 175 8.01 -23.80 15.30
CA ASN A 175 9.16 -24.12 14.46
C ASN A 175 10.37 -24.44 15.33
N ARG A 176 11.20 -25.38 14.93
CA ARG A 176 12.49 -25.62 15.58
C ARG A 176 13.54 -24.71 14.95
N LYS A 177 14.30 -23.97 15.79
CA LYS A 177 15.36 -23.06 15.34
C LYS A 177 16.62 -23.28 16.16
N GLY A 178 17.60 -23.97 15.58
CA GLY A 178 18.83 -24.35 16.29
C GLY A 178 18.55 -25.31 17.45
N SER A 179 19.00 -24.97 18.64
CA SER A 179 18.76 -25.71 19.90
C SER A 179 17.43 -25.39 20.57
N GLY A 180 16.71 -24.34 20.11
CA GLY A 180 15.48 -23.87 20.71
C GLY A 180 14.25 -23.99 19.78
N TYR A 181 13.18 -23.33 20.19
CA TYR A 181 11.93 -23.31 19.48
C TYR A 181 11.48 -21.85 19.26
N GLU A 182 10.89 -21.60 18.10
CA GLU A 182 10.27 -20.34 17.75
C GLU A 182 8.75 -20.55 17.63
N PHE A 183 8.00 -19.91 18.52
CA PHE A 183 6.55 -19.98 18.53
C PHE A 183 5.98 -18.74 17.84
N GLU A 184 5.29 -18.97 16.73
CA GLU A 184 4.60 -17.95 15.95
C GLU A 184 3.12 -18.01 16.30
N ILE A 185 2.56 -16.87 16.76
CA ILE A 185 1.14 -16.77 17.04
C ILE A 185 0.55 -15.51 16.42
N ILE A 186 -0.61 -15.66 15.79
CA ILE A 186 -1.36 -14.58 15.15
C ILE A 186 -2.72 -14.50 15.82
N PHE A 187 -3.03 -13.35 16.40
CA PHE A 187 -4.33 -13.11 17.00
C PHE A 187 -4.78 -11.66 16.82
N ASN A 188 -6.07 -11.47 17.05
CA ASN A 188 -6.73 -10.18 16.91
C ASN A 188 -7.28 -9.74 18.26
N THR A 189 -6.80 -8.60 18.78
CA THR A 189 -7.20 -8.11 20.10
C THR A 189 -7.10 -6.59 20.21
N SER A 190 -7.62 -6.03 21.31
CA SER A 190 -7.48 -4.61 21.63
C SER A 190 -6.09 -4.29 22.18
N GLU A 191 -5.65 -3.04 22.05
CA GLU A 191 -4.34 -2.58 22.52
C GLU A 191 -4.08 -2.85 24.00
N ASN A 192 -5.10 -2.69 24.85
CA ASN A 192 -4.99 -2.95 26.29
C ASN A 192 -4.71 -4.43 26.57
N LYS A 193 -5.46 -5.34 25.95
CA LYS A 193 -5.23 -6.78 26.10
C LYS A 193 -3.90 -7.23 25.51
N ASN A 194 -3.45 -6.55 24.44
CA ASN A 194 -2.16 -6.80 23.83
C ASN A 194 -1.02 -6.47 24.80
N ARG A 195 -1.08 -5.33 25.49
CA ARG A 195 -0.09 -4.95 26.50
C ARG A 195 -0.05 -5.98 27.64
N GLU A 196 -1.20 -6.37 28.14
CA GLU A 196 -1.30 -7.39 29.21
C GLU A 196 -0.77 -8.76 28.77
N PHE A 197 -0.98 -9.13 27.50
CA PHE A 197 -0.41 -10.35 26.91
C PHE A 197 1.12 -10.30 26.90
N ILE A 198 1.73 -9.19 26.42
CA ILE A 198 3.18 -9.02 26.43
C ILE A 198 3.76 -9.12 27.82
N GLU A 199 3.16 -8.42 28.80
CA GLU A 199 3.61 -8.44 30.20
C GLU A 199 3.60 -9.86 30.77
N LYS A 200 2.51 -10.61 30.57
CA LYS A 200 2.40 -11.99 31.05
C LYS A 200 3.38 -12.95 30.37
N ILE A 201 3.56 -12.82 29.06
CA ILE A 201 4.48 -13.68 28.29
C ILE A 201 5.94 -13.44 28.66
N MET A 202 6.33 -12.19 28.92
CA MET A 202 7.70 -11.86 29.34
C MET A 202 8.03 -12.38 30.74
N LEU A 203 7.03 -12.67 31.56
CA LEU A 203 7.21 -13.25 32.89
C LEU A 203 7.37 -14.79 32.88
N LEU A 204 7.07 -15.44 31.76
CA LEU A 204 7.20 -16.90 31.67
C LEU A 204 8.68 -17.32 31.62
N GLN A 205 9.01 -18.35 32.44
CA GLN A 205 10.37 -18.92 32.44
C GLN A 205 10.65 -19.58 31.06
N GLY A 206 11.84 -19.29 30.49
CA GLY A 206 12.28 -19.89 29.23
C GLY A 206 11.99 -19.02 27.99
N VAL A 207 11.27 -17.92 28.08
CA VAL A 207 11.12 -16.95 26.99
C VAL A 207 12.39 -16.11 26.91
N LYS A 208 13.05 -16.14 25.73
CA LYS A 208 14.28 -15.37 25.49
C LYS A 208 14.00 -14.04 24.80
N GLU A 209 13.13 -14.07 23.82
CA GLU A 209 12.87 -12.93 22.96
C GLU A 209 11.42 -12.95 22.49
N VAL A 210 10.78 -11.79 22.52
CA VAL A 210 9.43 -11.58 22.01
C VAL A 210 9.50 -10.48 20.97
N PHE A 211 9.28 -10.85 19.72
CA PHE A 211 9.14 -9.90 18.61
C PHE A 211 7.68 -9.75 18.27
N SER A 212 7.17 -8.53 18.18
CA SER A 212 5.79 -8.25 17.80
C SER A 212 5.74 -7.33 16.58
N GLU A 213 4.91 -7.68 15.62
CA GLU A 213 4.64 -6.86 14.44
C GLU A 213 3.13 -6.62 14.35
N ASN A 214 2.75 -5.37 14.08
CA ASN A 214 1.37 -4.97 13.78
C ASN A 214 1.16 -5.09 12.26
N LEU A 215 0.13 -5.83 11.84
CA LEU A 215 -0.28 -5.95 10.45
C LEU A 215 -1.37 -4.94 10.08
#